data_6faa1ab42c00a520fc3e24d080e77870
#
_entry.id   6faa1ab42c00a520fc3e24d080e77870
#
_cell.length_a   1.000
_cell.length_b   1.000
_cell.length_c   1.000
_cell.angle_alpha   90.00
_cell.angle_beta   90.00
_cell.angle_gamma   90.00
#
_symmetry.space_group_name_H-M   'P 1'
#
loop_
_entity.id
_entity.type
_entity.pdbx_description
1 polymer ?
#
loop_
_entity_poly.entity_id
_entity_poly.type
_entity_poly.pdbx_seq_one_letter_code
_entity_poly.pdbx_strand_id
1 'polypeptide(L)'
;LFLESEVENNEVDLTKNNGNYSKTDKFERHTILEEIVLNCVLFLLAGFDTTSNNLSLMAHYLVMYPEVQKRLFEEIEEVCGDGEEMPSYEELAKLKYVDVVFKETQRLCPIASGVTRICEETTTLGGILVEKGTNISIDLLTLHRDPKLWGEDAEEFKPERWLNGEELTFYYPFGGGPRICIGLRFAIMETKMILVRLLKTFELKRCLETEAELKFIGQIVLNPGKVFVELKLRK
;
A
#
# COMPACT_ATOMS: atom_id res chain seq x y z
N LEU A 1 17.16 13.18 -10.03
CA LEU A 1 17.75 12.81 -8.70
C LEU A 1 18.80 11.72 -8.80
N PHE A 2 18.54 10.60 -9.53
CA PHE A 2 19.54 9.53 -9.70
C PHE A 2 20.61 9.84 -10.76
N LEU A 3 20.29 10.67 -11.76
CA LEU A 3 21.21 11.02 -12.84
C LEU A 3 22.20 12.17 -12.48
N GLU A 4 21.95 12.89 -11.38
CA GLU A 4 22.82 13.95 -10.90
C GLU A 4 23.96 13.47 -9.99
N SER A 5 23.97 12.17 -9.63
CA SER A 5 25.04 11.53 -8.85
C SER A 5 26.07 10.86 -9.76
N GLU A 6 26.68 11.60 -10.69
CA GLU A 6 27.76 11.06 -11.53
C GLU A 6 29.02 10.75 -10.71
N VAL A 7 29.59 9.60 -10.98
CA VAL A 7 30.69 8.97 -10.28
C VAL A 7 31.98 9.12 -11.06
N GLU A 8 33.01 9.66 -10.45
CA GLU A 8 34.37 9.35 -10.84
C GLU A 8 34.74 7.94 -10.37
N ASN A 9 35.13 7.08 -11.32
CA ASN A 9 35.59 5.73 -11.09
C ASN A 9 36.89 5.69 -10.25
N ASN A 10 36.74 5.80 -8.94
CA ASN A 10 37.82 5.44 -8.02
C ASN A 10 37.34 4.23 -7.22
N GLU A 11 38.03 3.11 -7.40
CA GLU A 11 37.83 1.87 -6.66
C GLU A 11 37.85 2.15 -5.14
N VAL A 12 36.67 2.11 -4.54
CA VAL A 12 36.55 2.19 -3.08
C VAL A 12 36.78 0.79 -2.52
N ASP A 13 37.95 0.61 -1.94
CA ASP A 13 38.33 -0.62 -1.22
C ASP A 13 37.45 -0.78 0.04
N LEU A 14 36.38 -1.57 -0.08
CA LEU A 14 35.41 -1.84 0.98
C LEU A 14 35.94 -2.65 2.16
N THR A 15 37.22 -3.09 2.11
CA THR A 15 37.82 -3.99 3.12
C THR A 15 38.47 -3.26 4.29
N LYS A 16 38.55 -1.93 4.30
CA LYS A 16 39.39 -1.16 5.26
C LYS A 16 38.62 -0.34 6.30
N ASN A 17 37.31 -0.48 6.50
CA ASN A 17 36.65 0.28 7.56
C ASN A 17 36.14 -0.59 8.70
N ASN A 18 37.00 -0.74 9.74
CA ASN A 18 36.56 -1.12 11.07
C ASN A 18 35.75 0.01 11.72
N GLY A 19 34.47 -0.13 11.72
CA GLY A 19 33.37 0.23 12.62
C GLY A 19 33.39 1.50 13.51
N ASN A 20 34.30 2.47 13.34
CA ASN A 20 34.28 3.72 14.10
C ASN A 20 33.84 4.89 13.21
N TYR A 21 32.56 5.15 13.18
CA TYR A 21 32.00 6.34 12.53
C TYR A 21 31.85 7.48 13.55
N SER A 22 32.55 8.59 13.33
CA SER A 22 32.29 9.84 14.07
C SER A 22 31.00 10.49 13.50
N LYS A 23 30.17 11.10 14.37
CA LYS A 23 28.92 11.77 14.01
C LYS A 23 29.07 12.99 13.07
N THR A 24 30.26 13.32 12.66
CA THR A 24 30.61 14.51 11.87
C THR A 24 31.03 14.23 10.43
N ASP A 25 31.22 12.95 10.05
CA ASP A 25 31.58 12.63 8.67
C ASP A 25 30.32 12.66 7.81
N LYS A 26 30.17 13.72 6.99
CA LYS A 26 29.24 13.72 5.88
C LYS A 26 29.69 12.65 4.89
N PHE A 27 28.98 11.53 4.87
CA PHE A 27 29.16 10.52 3.85
C PHE A 27 28.65 11.09 2.51
N GLU A 28 29.56 11.51 1.66
CA GLU A 28 29.31 11.63 0.22
C GLU A 28 29.43 10.22 -0.39
N ARG A 29 28.38 9.43 -0.26
CA ARG A 29 28.28 8.14 -0.94
C ARG A 29 27.71 8.39 -2.33
N HIS A 30 28.56 8.26 -3.33
CA HIS A 30 28.11 8.25 -4.73
C HIS A 30 27.52 6.87 -5.08
N THR A 31 26.39 6.88 -5.75
CA THR A 31 25.70 5.66 -6.20
C THR A 31 26.34 5.20 -7.50
N ILE A 32 26.80 3.95 -7.60
CA ILE A 32 27.35 3.40 -8.83
C ILE A 32 26.20 3.01 -9.80
N LEU A 33 26.52 2.90 -11.09
CA LEU A 33 25.53 2.65 -12.14
C LEU A 33 24.71 1.38 -11.89
N GLU A 34 25.33 0.31 -11.41
CA GLU A 34 24.66 -0.94 -11.07
C GLU A 34 23.62 -0.75 -9.94
N GLU A 35 23.95 0.05 -8.92
CA GLU A 35 22.99 0.37 -7.84
C GLU A 35 21.82 1.19 -8.36
N ILE A 36 22.06 2.13 -9.28
CA ILE A 36 20.99 2.92 -9.93
C ILE A 36 20.05 2.00 -10.70
N VAL A 37 20.59 1.12 -11.54
CA VAL A 37 19.80 0.17 -12.34
C VAL A 37 18.98 -0.76 -11.44
N LEU A 38 19.60 -1.33 -10.40
CA LEU A 38 18.91 -2.22 -9.45
C LEU A 38 17.81 -1.49 -8.69
N ASN A 39 18.04 -0.25 -8.27
CA ASN A 39 17.02 0.55 -7.61
C ASN A 39 15.85 0.89 -8.56
N CYS A 40 16.12 1.21 -9.83
CA CYS A 40 15.06 1.44 -10.82
C CYS A 40 14.20 0.18 -11.02
N VAL A 41 14.82 -0.98 -11.16
CA VAL A 41 14.11 -2.27 -11.27
C VAL A 41 13.29 -2.55 -10.01
N LEU A 42 13.89 -2.33 -8.82
CA LEU A 42 13.19 -2.51 -7.54
C LEU A 42 11.94 -1.62 -7.44
N PHE A 43 12.06 -0.33 -7.76
CA PHE A 43 10.93 0.60 -7.72
C PHE A 43 9.84 0.23 -8.74
N LEU A 44 10.24 -0.21 -9.93
CA LEU A 44 9.30 -0.67 -10.95
C LEU A 44 8.49 -1.88 -10.44
N LEU A 45 9.17 -2.89 -9.91
CA LEU A 45 8.51 -4.10 -9.38
C LEU A 45 7.64 -3.79 -8.16
N ALA A 46 8.18 -3.02 -7.22
CA ALA A 46 7.47 -2.67 -5.99
C ALA A 46 6.21 -1.84 -6.26
N GLY A 47 6.28 -0.89 -7.18
CA GLY A 47 5.13 -0.04 -7.54
C GLY A 47 4.09 -0.77 -8.37
N PHE A 48 4.51 -1.58 -9.35
CA PHE A 48 3.61 -2.25 -10.28
C PHE A 48 2.76 -3.33 -9.58
N ASP A 49 3.39 -4.31 -8.95
CA ASP A 49 2.69 -5.49 -8.42
C ASP A 49 1.76 -5.12 -7.25
N THR A 50 2.23 -4.32 -6.32
CA THR A 50 1.44 -3.94 -5.15
C THR A 50 0.23 -3.07 -5.50
N THR A 51 0.39 -2.10 -6.40
CA THR A 51 -0.72 -1.21 -6.81
C THR A 51 -1.74 -1.98 -7.64
N SER A 52 -1.32 -2.86 -8.55
CA SER A 52 -2.24 -3.68 -9.35
C SER A 52 -3.07 -4.64 -8.49
N ASN A 53 -2.44 -5.29 -7.49
CA ASN A 53 -3.15 -6.14 -6.53
C ASN A 53 -4.16 -5.34 -5.71
N ASN A 54 -3.79 -4.15 -5.23
CA ASN A 54 -4.71 -3.27 -4.50
C ASN A 54 -5.92 -2.86 -5.35
N LEU A 55 -5.69 -2.44 -6.60
CA LEU A 55 -6.78 -2.07 -7.52
C LEU A 55 -7.69 -3.25 -7.83
N SER A 56 -7.14 -4.45 -7.98
CA SER A 56 -7.92 -5.67 -8.17
C SER A 56 -8.81 -5.98 -6.97
N LEU A 57 -8.28 -5.84 -5.75
CA LEU A 57 -9.04 -5.99 -4.50
C LEU A 57 -10.15 -4.95 -4.40
N MET A 58 -9.85 -3.67 -4.67
CA MET A 58 -10.87 -2.62 -4.67
C MET A 58 -11.95 -2.88 -5.70
N ALA A 59 -11.59 -3.30 -6.93
CA ALA A 59 -12.57 -3.66 -7.95
C ALA A 59 -13.50 -4.81 -7.51
N HIS A 60 -12.93 -5.83 -6.86
CA HIS A 60 -13.72 -6.91 -6.27
C HIS A 60 -14.70 -6.39 -5.23
N TYR A 61 -14.26 -5.61 -4.25
CA TYR A 61 -15.16 -5.08 -3.22
C TYR A 61 -16.22 -4.14 -3.80
N LEU A 62 -15.87 -3.30 -4.77
CA LEU A 62 -16.83 -2.41 -5.41
C LEU A 62 -17.93 -3.16 -6.20
N VAL A 63 -17.61 -4.34 -6.72
CA VAL A 63 -18.60 -5.23 -7.37
C VAL A 63 -19.46 -5.96 -6.34
N MET A 64 -18.87 -6.34 -5.20
CA MET A 64 -19.60 -7.02 -4.14
C MET A 64 -20.50 -6.08 -3.33
N TYR A 65 -20.16 -4.77 -3.27
CA TYR A 65 -20.86 -3.73 -2.53
C TYR A 65 -21.25 -2.56 -3.47
N PRO A 66 -22.33 -2.72 -4.28
CA PRO A 66 -22.72 -1.73 -5.28
C PRO A 66 -23.07 -0.36 -4.69
N GLU A 67 -23.58 -0.32 -3.46
CA GLU A 67 -23.87 0.90 -2.72
C GLU A 67 -22.61 1.71 -2.40
N VAL A 68 -21.50 1.03 -2.06
CA VAL A 68 -20.19 1.66 -1.87
C VAL A 68 -19.67 2.22 -3.19
N GLN A 69 -19.80 1.44 -4.28
CA GLN A 69 -19.41 1.90 -5.62
C GLN A 69 -20.20 3.14 -6.04
N LYS A 70 -21.52 3.15 -5.79
CA LYS A 70 -22.39 4.27 -6.12
C LYS A 70 -21.98 5.54 -5.37
N ARG A 71 -21.78 5.45 -4.05
CA ARG A 71 -21.35 6.58 -3.23
C ARG A 71 -19.99 7.12 -3.64
N LEU A 72 -19.07 6.22 -3.98
CA LEU A 72 -17.74 6.58 -4.46
C LEU A 72 -17.82 7.32 -5.81
N PHE A 73 -18.67 6.88 -6.71
CA PHE A 73 -18.94 7.54 -7.98
C PHE A 73 -19.56 8.94 -7.78
N GLU A 74 -20.52 9.09 -6.86
CA GLU A 74 -21.13 10.39 -6.51
C GLU A 74 -20.09 11.38 -5.99
N GLU A 75 -19.15 10.94 -5.13
CA GLU A 75 -18.03 11.80 -4.68
C GLU A 75 -17.12 12.20 -5.86
N ILE A 76 -16.81 11.27 -6.76
CA ILE A 76 -15.98 11.55 -7.94
C ILE A 76 -16.64 12.59 -8.84
N GLU A 77 -17.93 12.48 -9.11
CA GLU A 77 -18.66 13.48 -9.90
C GLU A 77 -18.72 14.84 -9.23
N GLU A 78 -18.96 14.88 -7.92
CA GLU A 78 -18.97 16.12 -7.15
C GLU A 78 -17.62 16.85 -7.18
N VAL A 79 -16.51 16.11 -7.03
CA VAL A 79 -15.17 16.70 -6.89
C VAL A 79 -14.50 16.95 -8.24
N CYS A 80 -14.61 16.01 -9.18
CA CYS A 80 -13.89 16.04 -10.46
C CYS A 80 -14.79 16.41 -11.65
N GLY A 81 -16.08 16.72 -11.40
CA GLY A 81 -17.04 17.03 -12.45
C GLY A 81 -17.28 15.87 -13.42
N ASP A 82 -18.07 16.12 -14.48
CA ASP A 82 -18.45 15.15 -15.51
C ASP A 82 -17.48 15.11 -16.72
N GLY A 83 -16.49 16.01 -16.75
CA GLY A 83 -15.51 16.10 -17.83
C GLY A 83 -14.61 14.86 -17.97
N GLU A 84 -14.01 14.67 -19.15
CA GLU A 84 -13.06 13.57 -19.42
C GLU A 84 -11.63 13.88 -18.98
N GLU A 85 -11.38 15.07 -18.47
CA GLU A 85 -10.04 15.49 -18.04
C GLU A 85 -9.54 14.62 -16.87
N MET A 86 -8.23 14.47 -16.80
CA MET A 86 -7.59 13.80 -15.67
C MET A 86 -7.68 14.70 -14.44
N PRO A 87 -8.04 14.14 -13.26
CA PRO A 87 -8.14 14.93 -12.05
C PRO A 87 -6.79 15.56 -11.67
N SER A 88 -6.83 16.78 -11.20
CA SER A 88 -5.68 17.46 -10.62
C SER A 88 -5.27 16.84 -9.27
N TYR A 89 -4.06 17.17 -8.81
CA TYR A 89 -3.60 16.72 -7.49
C TYR A 89 -4.51 17.23 -6.35
N GLU A 90 -5.01 18.46 -6.48
CA GLU A 90 -5.91 19.11 -5.52
C GLU A 90 -7.28 18.42 -5.47
N GLU A 91 -7.81 17.97 -6.61
CA GLU A 91 -9.04 17.20 -6.69
C GLU A 91 -8.85 15.81 -6.07
N LEU A 92 -7.77 15.10 -6.40
CA LEU A 92 -7.45 13.82 -5.79
C LEU A 92 -7.33 13.91 -4.27
N ALA A 93 -6.81 15.02 -3.73
CA ALA A 93 -6.70 15.24 -2.29
C ALA A 93 -8.06 15.44 -1.59
N LYS A 94 -9.10 15.85 -2.34
CA LYS A 94 -10.46 16.04 -1.81
C LYS A 94 -11.29 14.76 -1.76
N LEU A 95 -10.91 13.71 -2.49
CA LEU A 95 -11.62 12.43 -2.54
C LEU A 95 -11.45 11.66 -1.22
N LYS A 96 -12.30 11.92 -0.24
CA LYS A 96 -12.23 11.35 1.11
C LYS A 96 -12.87 9.96 1.20
N TYR A 97 -13.95 9.74 0.46
CA TYR A 97 -14.60 8.44 0.47
C TYR A 97 -13.75 7.38 -0.27
N VAL A 98 -13.01 7.80 -1.32
CA VAL A 98 -11.98 6.93 -1.92
C VAL A 98 -10.94 6.51 -0.88
N ASP A 99 -10.49 7.45 -0.01
CA ASP A 99 -9.53 7.13 1.06
C ASP A 99 -10.07 6.09 2.04
N VAL A 100 -11.34 6.19 2.45
CA VAL A 100 -11.90 5.23 3.40
C VAL A 100 -12.16 3.86 2.76
N VAL A 101 -12.56 3.82 1.50
CA VAL A 101 -12.68 2.57 0.73
C VAL A 101 -11.31 1.90 0.56
N PHE A 102 -10.27 2.67 0.24
CA PHE A 102 -8.89 2.20 0.18
C PHE A 102 -8.45 1.61 1.52
N LYS A 103 -8.65 2.36 2.62
CA LYS A 103 -8.28 1.92 3.97
C LYS A 103 -8.96 0.60 4.36
N GLU A 104 -10.25 0.47 4.09
CA GLU A 104 -11.00 -0.75 4.42
C GLU A 104 -10.56 -1.94 3.59
N THR A 105 -10.27 -1.72 2.30
CA THR A 105 -9.69 -2.75 1.44
C THR A 105 -8.35 -3.26 2.00
N GLN A 106 -7.44 -2.33 2.37
CA GLN A 106 -6.15 -2.68 2.95
C GLN A 106 -6.25 -3.26 4.36
N ARG A 107 -7.29 -2.97 5.10
CA ARG A 107 -7.56 -3.58 6.40
C ARG A 107 -7.89 -5.07 6.24
N LEU A 108 -8.86 -5.38 5.40
CA LEU A 108 -9.28 -6.76 5.17
C LEU A 108 -8.24 -7.57 4.39
N CYS A 109 -7.58 -6.93 3.43
CA CYS A 109 -6.62 -7.58 2.55
C CYS A 109 -5.34 -6.73 2.44
N PRO A 110 -4.53 -6.66 3.49
CA PRO A 110 -3.25 -5.94 3.41
C PRO A 110 -2.35 -6.61 2.37
N ILE A 111 -1.83 -5.83 1.43
CA ILE A 111 -0.94 -6.38 0.38
C ILE A 111 0.28 -7.05 0.99
N ALA A 112 0.89 -6.46 2.02
CA ALA A 112 1.87 -7.14 2.86
C ALA A 112 1.15 -7.77 4.06
N SER A 113 1.09 -9.10 4.13
CA SER A 113 0.45 -9.83 5.25
C SER A 113 1.20 -9.65 6.58
N GLY A 114 2.47 -9.27 6.52
CA GLY A 114 3.29 -9.05 7.70
C GLY A 114 4.55 -8.25 7.42
N VAL A 115 5.17 -7.76 8.48
CA VAL A 115 6.46 -7.07 8.46
C VAL A 115 7.42 -7.69 9.45
N THR A 116 8.70 -7.76 9.08
CA THR A 116 9.73 -8.37 9.91
C THR A 116 10.81 -7.36 10.27
N ARG A 117 11.35 -7.47 11.48
CA ARG A 117 12.51 -6.72 11.98
C ARG A 117 13.49 -7.68 12.63
N ILE A 118 14.75 -7.33 12.61
CA ILE A 118 15.81 -8.05 13.34
C ILE A 118 16.14 -7.23 14.57
N CYS A 119 16.19 -7.90 15.73
CA CYS A 119 16.60 -7.28 16.98
C CYS A 119 18.12 -6.99 16.93
N GLU A 120 18.51 -5.73 16.91
CA GLU A 120 19.93 -5.33 16.83
C GLU A 120 20.65 -5.37 18.16
N GLU A 121 19.94 -5.17 19.26
CA GLU A 121 20.46 -5.24 20.64
C GLU A 121 19.47 -5.96 21.53
N THR A 122 19.97 -6.83 22.41
CA THR A 122 19.12 -7.54 23.38
C THR A 122 18.27 -6.55 24.17
N THR A 123 16.96 -6.71 24.15
CA THR A 123 16.00 -5.80 24.76
C THR A 123 14.79 -6.56 25.30
N THR A 124 13.82 -5.82 25.82
CA THR A 124 12.53 -6.38 26.28
C THR A 124 11.41 -5.79 25.46
N LEU A 125 10.53 -6.64 24.92
CA LEU A 125 9.35 -6.26 24.17
C LEU A 125 8.11 -6.82 24.88
N GLY A 126 7.23 -5.97 25.39
CA GLY A 126 6.05 -6.40 26.12
C GLY A 126 6.34 -7.30 27.33
N GLY A 127 7.48 -7.11 28.02
CA GLY A 127 7.92 -7.94 29.13
C GLY A 127 8.66 -9.23 28.73
N ILE A 128 8.79 -9.53 27.44
CA ILE A 128 9.48 -10.70 26.91
C ILE A 128 10.90 -10.31 26.54
N LEU A 129 11.91 -11.05 27.02
CA LEU A 129 13.30 -10.88 26.63
C LEU A 129 13.48 -11.27 25.16
N VAL A 130 14.03 -10.36 24.36
CA VAL A 130 14.33 -10.56 22.94
C VAL A 130 15.85 -10.41 22.76
N GLU A 131 16.49 -11.48 22.39
CA GLU A 131 17.95 -11.50 22.18
C GLU A 131 18.33 -10.85 20.84
N LYS A 132 19.53 -10.29 20.81
CA LYS A 132 20.14 -9.79 19.57
C LYS A 132 20.12 -10.88 18.47
N GLY A 133 19.74 -10.49 17.26
CA GLY A 133 19.63 -11.39 16.10
C GLY A 133 18.28 -12.09 15.98
N THR A 134 17.37 -11.94 16.96
CA THR A 134 16.01 -12.51 16.86
C THR A 134 15.20 -11.81 15.77
N ASN A 135 14.56 -12.61 14.91
CA ASN A 135 13.58 -12.11 13.96
C ASN A 135 12.23 -11.88 14.66
N ILE A 136 11.74 -10.65 14.57
CA ILE A 136 10.43 -10.25 15.09
C ILE A 136 9.51 -10.05 13.90
N SER A 137 8.47 -10.87 13.79
CA SER A 137 7.45 -10.76 12.75
C SER A 137 6.14 -10.24 13.34
N ILE A 138 5.53 -9.28 12.67
CA ILE A 138 4.22 -8.73 13.00
C ILE A 138 3.26 -9.21 11.92
N ASP A 139 2.26 -10.00 12.33
CA ASP A 139 1.18 -10.47 11.45
C ASP A 139 0.14 -9.36 11.30
N LEU A 140 0.19 -8.66 10.16
CA LEU A 140 -0.72 -7.56 9.87
C LEU A 140 -2.11 -8.08 9.49
N LEU A 141 -2.20 -9.24 8.86
CA LEU A 141 -3.49 -9.80 8.45
C LEU A 141 -4.36 -10.12 9.67
N THR A 142 -3.78 -10.80 10.67
CA THR A 142 -4.47 -11.08 11.94
C THR A 142 -4.75 -9.81 12.71
N LEU A 143 -3.78 -8.89 12.82
CA LEU A 143 -3.93 -7.61 13.53
C LEU A 143 -5.08 -6.76 12.97
N HIS A 144 -5.20 -6.71 11.64
CA HIS A 144 -6.24 -5.91 10.97
C HIS A 144 -7.63 -6.54 10.99
N ARG A 145 -7.76 -7.77 11.50
CA ARG A 145 -9.04 -8.52 11.60
C ARG A 145 -9.38 -8.95 13.03
N ASP A 146 -8.56 -8.57 14.02
CA ASP A 146 -8.80 -8.96 15.41
C ASP A 146 -10.10 -8.33 15.93
N PRO A 147 -11.14 -9.13 16.29
CA PRO A 147 -12.40 -8.58 16.78
C PRO A 147 -12.26 -7.78 18.09
N LYS A 148 -11.20 -8.00 18.86
CA LYS A 148 -10.90 -7.22 20.07
C LYS A 148 -10.53 -5.77 19.76
N LEU A 149 -10.00 -5.51 18.55
CA LEU A 149 -9.59 -4.18 18.11
C LEU A 149 -10.62 -3.54 17.18
N TRP A 150 -11.28 -4.35 16.34
CA TRP A 150 -12.15 -3.88 15.27
C TRP A 150 -13.66 -4.09 15.53
N GLY A 151 -14.01 -4.79 16.63
CA GLY A 151 -15.39 -5.12 16.96
C GLY A 151 -15.88 -6.41 16.30
N GLU A 152 -17.15 -6.74 16.56
CA GLU A 152 -17.76 -7.99 16.07
C GLU A 152 -17.86 -8.03 14.53
N ASP A 153 -17.91 -6.86 13.87
CA ASP A 153 -17.94 -6.71 12.42
C ASP A 153 -16.53 -6.63 11.77
N ALA A 154 -15.50 -7.15 12.46
CA ALA A 154 -14.11 -7.11 12.01
C ALA A 154 -13.89 -7.78 10.63
N GLU A 155 -14.67 -8.79 10.27
CA GLU A 155 -14.59 -9.49 8.97
C GLU A 155 -15.46 -8.84 7.88
N GLU A 156 -16.28 -7.84 8.22
CA GLU A 156 -17.14 -7.18 7.27
C GLU A 156 -16.40 -6.04 6.54
N PHE A 157 -16.69 -5.89 5.23
CA PHE A 157 -16.24 -4.73 4.46
C PHE A 157 -17.16 -3.54 4.73
N LYS A 158 -16.69 -2.60 5.56
CA LYS A 158 -17.47 -1.46 6.05
C LYS A 158 -16.62 -0.18 6.04
N PRO A 159 -16.51 0.49 4.89
CA PRO A 159 -15.71 1.71 4.75
C PRO A 159 -16.12 2.81 5.74
N GLU A 160 -17.38 2.84 6.17
CA GLU A 160 -17.94 3.83 7.08
C GLU A 160 -17.24 3.87 8.44
N ARG A 161 -16.56 2.79 8.87
CA ARG A 161 -15.77 2.78 10.11
C ARG A 161 -14.67 3.85 10.15
N TRP A 162 -14.23 4.33 9.00
CA TRP A 162 -13.17 5.32 8.87
C TRP A 162 -13.66 6.77 8.79
N LEU A 163 -14.97 7.01 8.76
CA LEU A 163 -15.55 8.36 8.61
C LEU A 163 -15.36 9.22 9.87
N ASN A 164 -15.15 8.60 11.02
CA ASN A 164 -14.93 9.32 12.29
C ASN A 164 -13.55 10.00 12.36
N GLY A 165 -12.65 9.72 11.41
CA GLY A 165 -11.33 10.35 11.34
C GLY A 165 -10.35 9.91 12.43
N GLU A 166 -10.64 8.84 13.17
CA GLU A 166 -9.76 8.31 14.21
C GLU A 166 -8.50 7.69 13.58
N GLU A 167 -7.34 8.09 14.08
CA GLU A 167 -6.08 7.41 13.80
C GLU A 167 -5.98 6.17 14.70
N LEU A 168 -6.04 4.99 14.06
CA LEU A 168 -5.97 3.72 14.77
C LEU A 168 -4.50 3.28 14.90
N THR A 169 -4.05 3.14 16.16
CA THR A 169 -2.67 2.75 16.49
C THR A 169 -2.34 1.29 16.18
N PHE A 170 -3.26 0.55 15.60
CA PHE A 170 -3.13 -0.86 15.21
C PHE A 170 -3.42 -1.09 13.72
N TYR A 171 -3.36 -0.03 12.88
CA TYR A 171 -3.56 -0.11 11.43
C TYR A 171 -2.28 0.29 10.68
N TYR A 172 -1.61 -0.68 10.03
CA TYR A 172 -0.29 -0.51 9.42
C TYR A 172 -0.18 -1.11 8.01
N PRO A 173 -1.05 -0.79 7.04
CA PRO A 173 -1.04 -1.41 5.71
C PRO A 173 0.24 -1.14 4.92
N PHE A 174 0.96 -0.09 5.26
CA PHE A 174 2.23 0.32 4.66
C PHE A 174 3.42 0.14 5.63
N GLY A 175 3.23 -0.60 6.71
CA GLY A 175 4.19 -0.67 7.81
C GLY A 175 4.22 0.61 8.64
N GLY A 176 5.26 0.76 9.48
CA GLY A 176 5.37 1.91 10.37
C GLY A 176 6.82 2.22 10.76
N GLY A 177 7.00 3.40 11.36
CA GLY A 177 8.29 3.90 11.81
C GLY A 177 9.23 4.28 10.67
N PRO A 178 10.57 4.27 10.90
CA PRO A 178 11.58 4.69 9.91
C PRO A 178 11.61 3.85 8.62
N ARG A 179 10.98 2.68 8.63
CA ARG A 179 10.89 1.75 7.49
C ARG A 179 9.49 1.67 6.90
N ILE A 180 8.67 2.70 7.10
CA ILE A 180 7.37 2.84 6.41
C ILE A 180 7.58 2.85 4.90
N CYS A 181 6.60 2.37 4.15
CA CYS A 181 6.66 2.33 2.69
C CYS A 181 6.98 3.71 2.10
N ILE A 182 8.06 3.79 1.32
CA ILE A 182 8.46 5.03 0.65
C ILE A 182 7.44 5.47 -0.41
N GLY A 183 6.75 4.51 -1.04
CA GLY A 183 5.74 4.72 -2.08
C GLY A 183 4.33 5.00 -1.56
N LEU A 184 4.09 5.15 -0.25
CA LEU A 184 2.76 5.29 0.33
C LEU A 184 1.92 6.37 -0.38
N ARG A 185 2.44 7.58 -0.50
CA ARG A 185 1.74 8.71 -1.13
C ARG A 185 1.49 8.47 -2.61
N PHE A 186 2.47 7.88 -3.30
CA PHE A 186 2.39 7.54 -4.71
C PHE A 186 1.30 6.49 -4.95
N ALA A 187 1.29 5.41 -4.18
CA ALA A 187 0.31 4.34 -4.29
C ALA A 187 -1.14 4.82 -4.08
N ILE A 188 -1.37 5.68 -3.07
CA ILE A 188 -2.70 6.25 -2.84
C ILE A 188 -3.13 7.16 -4.00
N MET A 189 -2.23 8.04 -4.47
CA MET A 189 -2.52 8.96 -5.56
C MET A 189 -2.78 8.22 -6.87
N GLU A 190 -1.95 7.24 -7.21
CA GLU A 190 -2.12 6.42 -8.41
C GLU A 190 -3.43 5.63 -8.37
N THR A 191 -3.74 5.01 -7.21
CA THR A 191 -5.01 4.30 -7.02
C THR A 191 -6.21 5.23 -7.23
N LYS A 192 -6.21 6.43 -6.65
CA LYS A 192 -7.27 7.43 -6.83
C LYS A 192 -7.44 7.80 -8.30
N MET A 193 -6.35 8.11 -8.98
CA MET A 193 -6.36 8.52 -10.39
C MET A 193 -6.96 7.45 -11.30
N ILE A 194 -6.56 6.18 -11.09
CA ILE A 194 -7.08 5.04 -11.85
C ILE A 194 -8.55 4.80 -11.55
N LEU A 195 -8.96 4.85 -10.27
CA LEU A 195 -10.35 4.66 -9.88
C LEU A 195 -11.27 5.76 -10.43
N VAL A 196 -10.84 7.02 -10.38
CA VAL A 196 -11.60 8.13 -10.99
C VAL A 196 -11.83 7.85 -12.47
N ARG A 197 -10.77 7.53 -13.21
CA ARG A 197 -10.88 7.24 -14.65
C ARG A 197 -11.76 6.02 -14.94
N LEU A 198 -11.57 4.96 -14.18
CA LEU A 198 -12.32 3.71 -14.33
C LEU A 198 -13.81 3.93 -14.07
N LEU A 199 -14.17 4.55 -12.93
CA LEU A 199 -15.56 4.69 -12.50
C LEU A 199 -16.30 5.80 -13.24
N LYS A 200 -15.65 6.82 -13.75
CA LYS A 200 -16.28 7.79 -14.68
C LYS A 200 -16.65 7.13 -16.00
N THR A 201 -15.86 6.17 -16.46
CA THR A 201 -16.11 5.50 -17.74
C THR A 201 -17.03 4.28 -17.59
N PHE A 202 -16.84 3.50 -16.51
CA PHE A 202 -17.52 2.21 -16.34
C PHE A 202 -18.21 2.08 -14.99
N GLU A 203 -19.33 1.37 -15.01
CA GLU A 203 -19.91 0.73 -13.84
C GLU A 203 -19.37 -0.70 -13.75
N LEU A 204 -18.78 -1.07 -12.61
CA LEU A 204 -18.30 -2.42 -12.37
C LEU A 204 -19.45 -3.32 -11.93
N LYS A 205 -19.59 -4.50 -12.55
CA LYS A 205 -20.63 -5.47 -12.26
C LYS A 205 -20.08 -6.86 -12.03
N ARG A 206 -20.87 -7.66 -11.34
CA ARG A 206 -20.58 -9.09 -11.21
C ARG A 206 -20.78 -9.77 -12.55
N CYS A 207 -19.87 -10.66 -12.92
CA CYS A 207 -20.00 -11.62 -14.01
C CYS A 207 -20.07 -13.04 -13.45
N LEU A 208 -20.23 -14.02 -14.32
CA LEU A 208 -20.32 -15.44 -13.91
C LEU A 208 -19.05 -15.94 -13.22
N GLU A 209 -17.91 -15.40 -13.60
CA GLU A 209 -16.59 -15.75 -13.06
C GLU A 209 -16.23 -14.96 -11.78
N THR A 210 -17.06 -13.99 -11.36
CA THR A 210 -16.81 -13.23 -10.13
C THR A 210 -16.97 -14.15 -8.91
N GLU A 211 -15.85 -14.48 -8.27
CA GLU A 211 -15.83 -15.28 -7.03
C GLU A 211 -16.39 -14.46 -5.86
N ALA A 212 -17.16 -15.11 -4.97
CA ALA A 212 -17.66 -14.46 -3.75
C ALA A 212 -16.52 -14.25 -2.74
N GLU A 213 -15.58 -15.20 -2.67
CA GLU A 213 -14.40 -15.16 -1.82
C GLU A 213 -13.15 -15.25 -2.67
N LEU A 214 -12.22 -14.33 -2.45
CA LEU A 214 -10.95 -14.32 -3.16
C LEU A 214 -9.99 -15.38 -2.63
N LYS A 215 -9.29 -16.04 -3.54
CA LYS A 215 -8.21 -16.97 -3.22
C LYS A 215 -6.89 -16.24 -3.37
N PHE A 216 -6.16 -16.13 -2.28
CA PHE A 216 -4.87 -15.48 -2.27
C PHE A 216 -3.73 -16.43 -2.63
N ILE A 217 -2.79 -15.93 -3.41
CA ILE A 217 -1.53 -16.59 -3.76
C ILE A 217 -0.41 -15.81 -3.07
N GLY A 218 0.57 -16.54 -2.51
CA GLY A 218 1.66 -15.92 -1.76
C GLY A 218 1.42 -15.93 -0.24
N GLN A 219 2.50 -15.71 0.50
CA GLN A 219 2.49 -15.73 1.97
C GLN A 219 2.80 -14.36 2.56
N ILE A 220 3.75 -13.63 1.98
CA ILE A 220 4.21 -12.32 2.46
C ILE A 220 3.52 -11.18 1.69
N VAL A 221 3.45 -11.31 0.38
CA VAL A 221 2.68 -10.42 -0.49
C VAL A 221 1.44 -11.17 -0.93
N LEU A 222 0.27 -10.68 -0.54
CA LEU A 222 -1.00 -11.28 -0.89
C LEU A 222 -1.41 -10.83 -2.30
N ASN A 223 -1.46 -11.80 -3.21
CA ASN A 223 -1.96 -11.61 -4.56
C ASN A 223 -3.35 -12.25 -4.66
N PRO A 224 -4.41 -11.50 -5.04
CA PRO A 224 -5.76 -12.02 -5.15
C PRO A 224 -5.94 -13.00 -6.33
N GLY A 225 -4.86 -13.38 -7.02
CA GLY A 225 -4.95 -14.24 -8.18
C GLY A 225 -5.72 -13.58 -9.33
N LYS A 226 -6.78 -14.23 -9.78
CA LYS A 226 -7.63 -13.70 -10.86
C LYS A 226 -8.87 -13.05 -10.27
N VAL A 227 -9.07 -11.77 -10.54
CA VAL A 227 -10.29 -11.03 -10.21
C VAL A 227 -11.04 -10.73 -11.49
N PHE A 228 -12.25 -11.24 -11.63
CA PHE A 228 -13.11 -11.06 -12.80
C PHE A 228 -14.24 -10.11 -12.46
N VAL A 229 -14.40 -9.06 -13.27
CA VAL A 229 -15.50 -8.10 -13.20
C VAL A 229 -15.98 -7.77 -14.60
N GLU A 230 -17.28 -7.51 -14.76
CA GLU A 230 -17.86 -6.96 -15.99
C GLU A 230 -17.75 -5.44 -15.97
N LEU A 231 -17.33 -4.85 -17.08
CA LEU A 231 -17.29 -3.40 -17.29
C LEU A 231 -18.48 -2.98 -18.15
N LYS A 232 -19.41 -2.21 -17.57
CA LYS A 232 -20.51 -1.62 -18.28
C LYS A 232 -20.26 -0.12 -18.47
N LEU A 233 -20.24 0.34 -19.73
CA LEU A 233 -20.11 1.77 -20.02
C LEU A 233 -21.23 2.57 -19.32
N ARG A 234 -20.84 3.64 -18.65
CA ARG A 234 -21.77 4.66 -18.17
C ARG A 234 -22.24 5.50 -19.37
N LYS A 235 -23.51 5.85 -19.35
CA LYS A 235 -24.12 6.68 -20.40
C LYS A 235 -24.06 8.14 -19.99
#